data_4ecfba2ba6e69c92db302e62872a465a
#
_entry.id   4ecfba2ba6e69c92db302e62872a465a
#
_cell.length_a   1.000
_cell.length_b   1.000
_cell.length_c   1.000
_cell.angle_alpha   90.00
_cell.angle_beta   90.00
_cell.angle_gamma   90.00
#
_symmetry.space_group_name_H-M   'P 1'
#
loop_
_entity.id
_entity.type
_entity.pdbx_description
1 polymer ?
#
loop_
_entity_poly.entity_id
_entity_poly.type
_entity_poly.pdbx_seq_one_letter_code
_entity_poly.pdbx_strand_id
1 'polypeptide(L)'
;MAIANVSIVAATTTTSDIITNTVRSQYEILPYPTRNPMDEDHRLEPTPFAKPFLINRIVFKGSNTIMVPNAKHLNFTVRVLIAGGGTGDSTIHLVQRCTDLNISGVHIVHLDLSQASIRIAQARLARRNISSGITVAFVRGSILDLMNKQVLPGCSLPFDYIDCVGVLHHLPDPVQGARALQSVLADHGAIGMMLYGKQSIYFFCLVYIYI
;
A
#
# COMPACT_ATOMS: atom_id res chain seq x y z
N MET A 1 41.06 -25.03 27.16
CA MET A 1 39.94 -24.05 27.17
C MET A 1 40.21 -22.98 26.14
N ALA A 2 39.54 -23.03 25.00
CA ALA A 2 39.68 -22.06 23.94
C ALA A 2 38.57 -20.97 24.14
N ILE A 3 38.97 -19.73 24.36
CA ILE A 3 38.07 -18.59 24.48
C ILE A 3 37.69 -18.19 23.06
N ALA A 4 36.42 -18.36 22.71
CA ALA A 4 35.87 -17.90 21.43
C ALA A 4 35.77 -16.35 21.48
N ASN A 5 36.54 -15.69 20.62
CA ASN A 5 36.40 -14.27 20.37
C ASN A 5 35.09 -14.03 19.59
N VAL A 6 34.07 -13.51 20.27
CA VAL A 6 32.87 -13.00 19.65
C VAL A 6 33.15 -11.56 19.21
N SER A 7 33.44 -11.38 17.92
CA SER A 7 33.51 -10.04 17.32
C SER A 7 32.08 -9.54 17.12
N ILE A 8 31.66 -8.58 17.96
CA ILE A 8 30.44 -7.81 17.74
C ILE A 8 30.75 -6.83 16.62
N VAL A 9 30.34 -7.15 15.39
CA VAL A 9 30.33 -6.19 14.29
C VAL A 9 29.16 -5.24 14.56
N ALA A 10 29.46 -4.04 15.03
CA ALA A 10 28.46 -2.97 15.14
C ALA A 10 27.97 -2.67 13.72
N ALA A 11 26.68 -2.92 13.45
CA ALA A 11 26.07 -2.53 12.20
C ALA A 11 26.17 -1.02 12.08
N THR A 12 26.92 -0.51 11.09
CA THR A 12 27.02 0.91 10.79
C THR A 12 25.67 1.40 10.29
N THR A 13 24.99 2.23 11.10
CA THR A 13 23.75 2.88 10.70
C THR A 13 24.03 3.80 9.52
N THR A 14 23.39 3.54 8.38
CA THR A 14 23.55 4.35 7.17
C THR A 14 22.71 5.64 7.27
N THR A 15 23.02 6.65 6.45
CA THR A 15 22.19 7.86 6.32
C THR A 15 20.75 7.50 5.92
N SER A 16 20.59 6.48 5.08
CA SER A 16 19.29 5.93 4.67
C SER A 16 18.49 5.40 5.87
N ASP A 17 19.14 4.67 6.79
CA ASP A 17 18.52 4.15 8.00
C ASP A 17 18.06 5.28 8.93
N ILE A 18 18.87 6.33 9.04
CA ILE A 18 18.55 7.51 9.87
C ILE A 18 17.29 8.19 9.33
N ILE A 19 17.22 8.47 8.02
CA ILE A 19 16.04 9.10 7.39
C ILE A 19 14.80 8.24 7.58
N THR A 20 14.90 6.95 7.28
CA THR A 20 13.78 6.00 7.44
C THR A 20 13.27 5.95 8.87
N ASN A 21 14.18 5.93 9.86
CA ASN A 21 13.82 5.93 11.28
C ASN A 21 13.19 7.27 11.72
N THR A 22 13.66 8.39 11.18
CA THR A 22 13.08 9.72 11.45
C THR A 22 11.65 9.79 10.93
N VAL A 23 11.42 9.39 9.69
CA VAL A 23 10.07 9.34 9.07
C VAL A 23 9.15 8.40 9.88
N ARG A 24 9.65 7.23 10.26
CA ARG A 24 8.90 6.29 11.11
C ARG A 24 8.49 6.94 12.43
N SER A 25 9.44 7.55 13.14
CA SER A 25 9.18 8.19 14.44
C SER A 25 8.15 9.32 14.32
N GLN A 26 8.21 10.10 13.26
CA GLN A 26 7.25 11.16 13.00
C GLN A 26 5.83 10.59 12.87
N TYR A 27 5.62 9.56 12.06
CA TYR A 27 4.30 8.97 11.84
C TYR A 27 3.82 8.08 13.00
N GLU A 28 4.71 7.59 13.86
CA GLU A 28 4.31 6.95 15.12
C GLU A 28 3.70 7.95 16.11
N ILE A 29 4.21 9.19 16.14
CA ILE A 29 3.72 10.26 17.02
C ILE A 29 2.49 10.94 16.41
N LEU A 30 2.54 11.21 15.09
CA LEU A 30 1.52 11.93 14.33
C LEU A 30 1.07 11.11 13.11
N PRO A 31 0.20 10.11 13.30
CA PRO A 31 -0.35 9.33 12.20
C PRO A 31 -1.02 10.23 11.15
N TYR A 32 -0.70 10.01 9.88
CA TYR A 32 -1.18 10.86 8.80
C TYR A 32 -1.89 10.05 7.69
N PRO A 33 -2.95 10.62 7.10
CA PRO A 33 -3.68 11.78 7.59
C PRO A 33 -4.37 11.50 8.94
N THR A 34 -4.61 12.54 9.75
CA THR A 34 -5.33 12.36 11.03
C THR A 34 -6.74 11.89 10.74
N ARG A 35 -7.11 10.73 11.27
CA ARG A 35 -8.43 10.11 11.11
C ARG A 35 -8.98 9.64 12.45
N ASN A 36 -10.28 9.84 12.64
CA ASN A 36 -11.02 9.26 13.75
C ASN A 36 -11.82 8.06 13.22
N PRO A 37 -11.62 6.85 13.74
CA PRO A 37 -12.41 5.68 13.31
C PRO A 37 -13.93 5.86 13.43
N MET A 38 -14.40 6.72 14.34
CA MET A 38 -15.83 7.01 14.52
C MET A 38 -16.45 7.73 13.31
N ASP A 39 -15.64 8.45 12.53
CA ASP A 39 -16.12 9.18 11.35
C ASP A 39 -16.54 8.23 10.22
N GLU A 40 -16.10 6.96 10.26
CA GLU A 40 -16.41 5.96 9.23
C GLU A 40 -17.91 5.65 9.12
N ASP A 41 -18.71 5.95 10.11
CA ASP A 41 -20.16 5.76 10.09
C ASP A 41 -20.85 6.74 9.12
N HIS A 42 -20.19 7.87 8.81
CA HIS A 42 -20.80 8.98 8.06
C HIS A 42 -19.96 9.44 6.87
N ARG A 43 -18.71 9.01 6.77
CA ARG A 43 -17.77 9.53 5.78
C ARG A 43 -16.92 8.44 5.13
N LEU A 44 -16.77 8.54 3.83
CA LEU A 44 -15.79 7.78 3.04
C LEU A 44 -14.85 8.77 2.35
N GLU A 45 -13.57 8.74 2.72
CA GLU A 45 -12.57 9.61 2.10
C GLU A 45 -12.30 9.19 0.65
N PRO A 46 -12.38 10.11 -0.30
CA PRO A 46 -12.06 9.81 -1.69
C PRO A 46 -10.54 9.63 -1.86
N THR A 47 -10.17 8.71 -2.73
CA THR A 47 -8.78 8.51 -3.11
C THR A 47 -8.59 8.70 -4.61
N PRO A 48 -7.40 9.13 -5.07
CA PRO A 48 -7.19 9.38 -6.49
C PRO A 48 -7.25 8.08 -7.31
N PHE A 49 -6.67 6.99 -6.85
CA PHE A 49 -6.37 5.83 -7.69
C PHE A 49 -6.96 4.50 -7.22
N ALA A 50 -7.16 4.28 -5.93
CA ALA A 50 -7.69 3.03 -5.39
C ALA A 50 -9.20 2.87 -5.69
N LYS A 51 -9.54 2.74 -6.97
CA LYS A 51 -10.92 2.65 -7.49
C LYS A 51 -11.07 1.42 -8.38
N PRO A 52 -12.07 0.56 -8.16
CA PRO A 52 -12.28 -0.65 -8.95
C PRO A 52 -12.33 -0.38 -10.46
N PHE A 53 -13.09 0.63 -10.88
CA PHE A 53 -13.18 1.02 -12.30
C PHE A 53 -11.82 1.39 -12.90
N LEU A 54 -11.00 2.13 -12.17
CA LEU A 54 -9.69 2.55 -12.65
C LEU A 54 -8.75 1.35 -12.78
N ILE A 55 -8.73 0.48 -11.78
CA ILE A 55 -7.94 -0.76 -11.78
C ILE A 55 -8.36 -1.64 -12.95
N ASN A 56 -9.68 -1.84 -13.15
CA ASN A 56 -10.19 -2.58 -14.30
C ASN A 56 -9.67 -1.99 -15.61
N ARG A 57 -9.83 -0.69 -15.80
CA ARG A 57 -9.46 -0.03 -17.06
C ARG A 57 -7.97 -0.14 -17.37
N ILE A 58 -7.12 0.03 -16.33
CA ILE A 58 -5.67 0.10 -16.52
C ILE A 58 -5.06 -1.30 -16.59
N VAL A 59 -5.37 -2.15 -15.61
CA VAL A 59 -4.74 -3.47 -15.46
C VAL A 59 -5.41 -4.50 -16.38
N PHE A 60 -6.75 -4.50 -16.41
CA PHE A 60 -7.54 -5.54 -17.10
C PHE A 60 -8.18 -5.06 -18.40
N LYS A 61 -7.69 -3.94 -18.94
CA LYS A 61 -8.07 -3.37 -20.26
C LYS A 61 -9.59 -3.22 -20.45
N GLY A 62 -10.31 -2.93 -19.35
CA GLY A 62 -11.76 -2.76 -19.38
C GLY A 62 -12.53 -4.09 -19.46
N SER A 63 -12.01 -5.16 -18.87
CA SER A 63 -12.69 -6.45 -18.80
C SER A 63 -14.14 -6.30 -18.30
N ASN A 64 -15.04 -7.06 -18.88
CA ASN A 64 -16.45 -7.12 -18.46
C ASN A 64 -16.67 -8.05 -17.26
N THR A 65 -15.62 -8.71 -16.74
CA THR A 65 -15.74 -9.73 -15.69
C THR A 65 -14.89 -9.45 -14.46
N ILE A 66 -13.94 -8.51 -14.53
CA ILE A 66 -12.97 -8.23 -13.48
C ILE A 66 -13.16 -6.81 -12.96
N MET A 67 -13.23 -6.64 -11.64
CA MET A 67 -13.39 -5.33 -10.99
C MET A 67 -14.59 -4.51 -11.52
N VAL A 68 -15.65 -5.20 -11.93
CA VAL A 68 -16.92 -4.61 -12.39
C VAL A 68 -18.06 -5.01 -11.44
N PRO A 69 -19.19 -4.27 -11.44
CA PRO A 69 -20.31 -4.58 -10.56
C PRO A 69 -20.75 -6.05 -10.68
N ASN A 70 -20.98 -6.70 -9.54
CA ASN A 70 -21.33 -8.11 -9.41
C ASN A 70 -20.28 -9.10 -9.95
N ALA A 71 -19.04 -8.67 -10.12
CA ALA A 71 -17.96 -9.57 -10.51
C ALA A 71 -17.65 -10.58 -9.41
N LYS A 72 -17.73 -11.85 -9.78
CA LYS A 72 -17.31 -12.97 -8.93
C LYS A 72 -16.12 -13.66 -9.58
N HIS A 73 -14.93 -13.32 -9.11
CA HIS A 73 -13.70 -13.93 -9.63
C HIS A 73 -13.53 -15.33 -9.03
N LEU A 74 -14.12 -16.33 -9.67
CA LEU A 74 -14.11 -17.72 -9.18
C LEU A 74 -12.75 -18.39 -9.34
N ASN A 75 -11.93 -17.94 -10.31
CA ASN A 75 -10.72 -18.62 -10.73
C ASN A 75 -9.42 -17.87 -10.41
N PHE A 76 -9.48 -16.63 -9.94
CA PHE A 76 -8.31 -15.87 -9.54
C PHE A 76 -8.67 -14.75 -8.55
N THR A 77 -7.66 -14.24 -7.85
CA THR A 77 -7.78 -13.13 -6.91
C THR A 77 -7.02 -11.93 -7.45
N VAL A 78 -7.70 -10.79 -7.54
CA VAL A 78 -7.04 -9.50 -7.83
C VAL A 78 -6.24 -9.08 -6.60
N ARG A 79 -4.92 -8.94 -6.75
CA ARG A 79 -4.00 -8.60 -5.67
C ARG A 79 -3.60 -7.14 -5.76
N VAL A 80 -3.88 -6.40 -4.70
CA VAL A 80 -3.62 -4.97 -4.61
C VAL A 80 -2.68 -4.68 -3.45
N LEU A 81 -1.60 -3.94 -3.72
CA LEU A 81 -0.75 -3.37 -2.67
C LEU A 81 -1.08 -1.90 -2.48
N ILE A 82 -1.41 -1.51 -1.26
CA ILE A 82 -1.46 -0.11 -0.83
C ILE A 82 -0.14 0.18 -0.11
N ALA A 83 0.79 0.80 -0.81
CA ALA A 83 2.15 1.05 -0.35
C ALA A 83 2.25 2.42 0.34
N GLY A 84 2.54 2.42 1.64
CA GLY A 84 2.46 3.60 2.49
C GLY A 84 1.01 3.98 2.78
N GLY A 85 0.21 3.00 3.19
CA GLY A 85 -1.24 3.15 3.34
C GLY A 85 -1.69 4.10 4.45
N GLY A 86 -0.78 4.55 5.32
CA GLY A 86 -1.05 5.48 6.39
C GLY A 86 -2.22 5.04 7.27
N THR A 87 -3.12 5.97 7.58
CA THR A 87 -4.31 5.69 8.38
C THR A 87 -5.46 5.06 7.59
N GLY A 88 -5.23 4.66 6.30
CA GLY A 88 -6.07 3.71 5.60
C GLY A 88 -7.00 4.27 4.52
N ASP A 89 -6.88 5.53 4.09
CA ASP A 89 -7.84 6.12 3.14
C ASP A 89 -8.01 5.29 1.86
N SER A 90 -6.92 4.91 1.18
CA SER A 90 -6.98 4.09 -0.04
C SER A 90 -7.53 2.69 0.23
N THR A 91 -7.12 2.06 1.33
CA THR A 91 -7.59 0.72 1.72
C THR A 91 -9.09 0.72 1.98
N ILE A 92 -9.57 1.63 2.84
CA ILE A 92 -10.98 1.74 3.21
C ILE A 92 -11.83 2.07 1.99
N HIS A 93 -11.38 3.03 1.16
CA HIS A 93 -12.10 3.40 -0.05
C HIS A 93 -12.27 2.22 -1.00
N LEU A 94 -11.17 1.49 -1.30
CA LEU A 94 -11.21 0.35 -2.21
C LEU A 94 -12.12 -0.76 -1.68
N VAL A 95 -11.99 -1.12 -0.40
CA VAL A 95 -12.84 -2.12 0.24
C VAL A 95 -14.32 -1.74 0.15
N GLN A 96 -14.66 -0.49 0.52
CA GLN A 96 -16.04 -0.02 0.48
C GLN A 96 -16.60 -0.04 -0.94
N ARG A 97 -15.82 0.45 -1.92
CA ARG A 97 -16.27 0.47 -3.32
C ARG A 97 -16.44 -0.93 -3.90
N CYS A 98 -15.55 -1.87 -3.57
CA CYS A 98 -15.74 -3.26 -3.94
C CYS A 98 -16.99 -3.87 -3.28
N THR A 99 -17.23 -3.55 -2.01
CA THR A 99 -18.44 -3.99 -1.28
C THR A 99 -19.71 -3.43 -1.91
N ASP A 100 -19.78 -2.12 -2.15
CA ASP A 100 -20.93 -1.42 -2.75
C ASP A 100 -21.29 -1.98 -4.14
N LEU A 101 -20.27 -2.37 -4.89
CA LEU A 101 -20.40 -2.91 -6.24
C LEU A 101 -20.55 -4.45 -6.27
N ASN A 102 -20.58 -5.10 -5.10
CA ASN A 102 -20.64 -6.57 -4.97
C ASN A 102 -19.52 -7.27 -5.77
N ILE A 103 -18.30 -6.74 -5.68
CA ILE A 103 -17.10 -7.31 -6.29
C ILE A 103 -16.43 -8.21 -5.25
N SER A 104 -16.06 -9.43 -5.63
CA SER A 104 -15.35 -10.39 -4.78
C SER A 104 -14.05 -10.86 -5.43
N GLY A 105 -13.25 -11.67 -4.72
CA GLY A 105 -11.97 -12.14 -5.22
C GLY A 105 -10.91 -11.03 -5.22
N VAL A 106 -10.87 -10.19 -4.18
CA VAL A 106 -9.89 -9.11 -4.03
C VAL A 106 -9.08 -9.31 -2.75
N HIS A 107 -7.77 -9.33 -2.89
CA HIS A 107 -6.83 -9.37 -1.77
C HIS A 107 -6.03 -8.07 -1.71
N ILE A 108 -6.13 -7.35 -0.61
CA ILE A 108 -5.46 -6.07 -0.40
C ILE A 108 -4.38 -6.25 0.66
N VAL A 109 -3.17 -5.82 0.37
CA VAL A 109 -2.08 -5.70 1.34
C VAL A 109 -1.87 -4.23 1.65
N HIS A 110 -2.09 -3.86 2.90
CA HIS A 110 -1.82 -2.51 3.42
C HIS A 110 -0.43 -2.52 4.07
N LEU A 111 0.53 -1.90 3.44
CA LEU A 111 1.92 -1.77 3.92
C LEU A 111 2.16 -0.36 4.44
N ASP A 112 2.64 -0.23 5.67
CA ASP A 112 3.06 1.05 6.25
C ASP A 112 4.21 0.88 7.25
N LEU A 113 5.03 1.91 7.42
CA LEU A 113 6.12 1.95 8.40
C LEU A 113 5.61 2.12 9.83
N SER A 114 4.50 2.87 10.01
CA SER A 114 3.97 3.25 11.31
C SER A 114 2.95 2.24 11.82
N GLN A 115 3.25 1.66 12.96
CA GLN A 115 2.29 0.79 13.66
C GLN A 115 1.08 1.58 14.16
N ALA A 116 1.28 2.85 14.55
CA ALA A 116 0.19 3.72 15.00
C ALA A 116 -0.80 4.00 13.84
N SER A 117 -0.29 4.30 12.64
CA SER A 117 -1.11 4.46 11.44
C SER A 117 -1.89 3.18 11.10
N ILE A 118 -1.23 2.03 11.12
CA ILE A 118 -1.85 0.72 10.85
C ILE A 118 -2.99 0.44 11.84
N ARG A 119 -2.81 0.72 13.14
CA ARG A 119 -3.87 0.53 14.15
C ARG A 119 -5.11 1.36 13.85
N ILE A 120 -4.93 2.60 13.40
CA ILE A 120 -6.04 3.47 12.99
C ILE A 120 -6.74 2.89 11.77
N ALA A 121 -5.99 2.47 10.75
CA ALA A 121 -6.55 1.85 9.54
C ALA A 121 -7.35 0.58 9.88
N GLN A 122 -6.83 -0.28 10.76
CA GLN A 122 -7.52 -1.47 11.26
C GLN A 122 -8.81 -1.12 12.00
N ALA A 123 -8.78 -0.13 12.91
CA ALA A 123 -9.94 0.31 13.65
C ALA A 123 -11.02 0.91 12.74
N ARG A 124 -10.63 1.65 11.70
CA ARG A 124 -11.53 2.17 10.68
C ARG A 124 -12.17 1.03 9.87
N LEU A 125 -11.36 0.08 9.41
CA LEU A 125 -11.84 -1.07 8.64
C LEU A 125 -12.84 -1.91 9.43
N ALA A 126 -12.60 -2.12 10.74
CA ALA A 126 -13.48 -2.88 11.62
C ALA A 126 -14.89 -2.28 11.76
N ARG A 127 -15.09 -1.01 11.43
CA ARG A 127 -16.41 -0.36 11.43
C ARG A 127 -17.18 -0.56 10.12
N ARG A 128 -16.56 -1.13 9.10
CA ARG A 128 -17.18 -1.35 7.79
C ARG A 128 -17.69 -2.78 7.65
N ASN A 129 -18.86 -2.91 7.04
CA ASN A 129 -19.35 -4.22 6.59
C ASN A 129 -18.61 -4.61 5.31
N ILE A 130 -17.77 -5.63 5.39
CA ILE A 130 -16.95 -6.08 4.28
C ILE A 130 -17.63 -7.29 3.63
N SER A 131 -17.82 -7.26 2.31
CA SER A 131 -18.33 -8.40 1.56
C SER A 131 -17.40 -9.62 1.67
N SER A 132 -17.99 -10.81 1.73
CA SER A 132 -17.24 -12.06 1.64
C SER A 132 -16.45 -12.10 0.32
N GLY A 133 -15.19 -12.53 0.37
CA GLY A 133 -14.31 -12.58 -0.81
C GLY A 133 -13.46 -11.32 -1.01
N ILE A 134 -13.52 -10.36 -0.09
CA ILE A 134 -12.52 -9.28 0.05
C ILE A 134 -11.70 -9.57 1.29
N THR A 135 -10.38 -9.59 1.16
CA THR A 135 -9.46 -9.80 2.29
C THR A 135 -8.46 -8.66 2.38
N VAL A 136 -8.10 -8.26 3.60
CA VAL A 136 -7.11 -7.22 3.85
C VAL A 136 -6.06 -7.74 4.82
N ALA A 137 -4.80 -7.70 4.40
CA ALA A 137 -3.64 -7.97 5.25
C ALA A 137 -2.94 -6.66 5.60
N PHE A 138 -2.66 -6.44 6.87
CA PHE A 138 -1.89 -5.28 7.34
C PHE A 138 -0.47 -5.72 7.64
N VAL A 139 0.50 -5.06 7.02
CA VAL A 139 1.92 -5.37 7.14
C VAL A 139 2.68 -4.13 7.58
N ARG A 140 3.47 -4.25 8.64
CA ARG A 140 4.40 -3.21 9.05
C ARG A 140 5.74 -3.43 8.36
N GLY A 141 6.19 -2.48 7.54
CA GLY A 141 7.46 -2.58 6.83
C GLY A 141 7.73 -1.36 5.96
N SER A 142 8.94 -1.30 5.43
CA SER A 142 9.35 -0.27 4.46
C SER A 142 9.02 -0.72 3.03
N ILE A 143 8.72 0.23 2.14
CA ILE A 143 8.67 -0.03 0.70
C ILE A 143 10.04 -0.55 0.21
N LEU A 144 11.14 -0.07 0.78
CA LEU A 144 12.49 -0.51 0.40
C LEU A 144 12.74 -1.99 0.71
N ASP A 145 12.04 -2.53 1.71
CA ASP A 145 12.15 -3.94 2.09
C ASP A 145 11.52 -4.89 1.04
N LEU A 146 10.68 -4.38 0.14
CA LEU A 146 10.03 -5.16 -0.92
C LEU A 146 11.04 -5.79 -1.90
N MET A 147 12.24 -5.22 -2.04
CA MET A 147 13.35 -5.83 -2.80
C MET A 147 13.71 -7.20 -2.22
N ASN A 148 13.56 -7.38 -0.92
CA ASN A 148 13.63 -8.67 -0.26
C ASN A 148 12.21 -9.26 -0.16
N LYS A 149 11.85 -10.13 -1.10
CA LYS A 149 10.50 -10.73 -1.23
C LYS A 149 10.00 -11.47 0.02
N GLN A 150 10.84 -11.66 1.04
CA GLN A 150 10.49 -12.29 2.31
C GLN A 150 9.72 -11.36 3.29
N VAL A 151 9.66 -10.06 3.00
CA VAL A 151 9.04 -9.05 3.90
C VAL A 151 7.52 -9.10 3.92
N LEU A 152 6.90 -9.77 2.98
CA LEU A 152 5.44 -9.94 2.91
C LEU A 152 5.03 -11.38 3.24
N PRO A 153 5.25 -11.86 4.48
CA PRO A 153 4.93 -13.24 4.83
C PRO A 153 3.42 -13.49 4.68
N GLY A 154 3.08 -14.56 3.98
CA GLY A 154 1.68 -14.95 3.72
C GLY A 154 0.98 -14.14 2.64
N CYS A 155 1.65 -13.19 1.97
CA CYS A 155 1.10 -12.45 0.84
C CYS A 155 1.51 -13.11 -0.47
N SER A 156 0.53 -13.37 -1.34
CA SER A 156 0.79 -13.90 -2.67
C SER A 156 1.33 -12.80 -3.59
N LEU A 157 2.51 -13.02 -4.14
CA LEU A 157 3.11 -12.16 -5.18
C LEU A 157 2.88 -12.78 -6.57
N PRO A 158 2.98 -11.99 -7.64
CA PRO A 158 3.08 -10.54 -7.74
C PRO A 158 1.73 -9.83 -7.54
N PHE A 159 1.74 -8.49 -7.40
CA PHE A 159 0.54 -7.66 -7.32
C PHE A 159 0.07 -7.22 -8.70
N ASP A 160 -1.25 -7.26 -8.93
CA ASP A 160 -1.85 -6.78 -10.16
C ASP A 160 -1.94 -5.25 -10.19
N TYR A 161 -2.10 -4.63 -9.02
CA TYR A 161 -2.14 -3.18 -8.87
C TYR A 161 -1.43 -2.72 -7.60
N ILE A 162 -0.70 -1.60 -7.72
CA ILE A 162 -0.05 -0.95 -6.57
C ILE A 162 -0.53 0.50 -6.49
N ASP A 163 -1.02 0.92 -5.33
CA ASP A 163 -1.36 2.30 -5.00
C ASP A 163 -0.27 2.89 -4.09
N CYS A 164 0.40 3.96 -4.54
CA CYS A 164 1.48 4.62 -3.80
C CYS A 164 1.31 6.15 -3.85
N VAL A 165 0.50 6.68 -2.96
CA VAL A 165 0.06 8.08 -2.97
C VAL A 165 0.74 8.87 -1.86
N GLY A 166 1.55 9.86 -2.22
CA GLY A 166 2.16 10.79 -1.27
C GLY A 166 3.28 10.18 -0.42
N VAL A 167 3.99 9.15 -0.92
CA VAL A 167 4.93 8.36 -0.10
C VAL A 167 6.37 8.44 -0.58
N LEU A 168 6.63 8.20 -1.86
CA LEU A 168 8.00 8.00 -2.36
C LEU A 168 8.91 9.21 -2.14
N HIS A 169 8.36 10.42 -2.12
CA HIS A 169 9.14 11.64 -1.86
C HIS A 169 9.65 11.78 -0.41
N HIS A 170 9.17 10.91 0.50
CA HIS A 170 9.70 10.80 1.87
C HIS A 170 10.83 9.78 2.00
N LEU A 171 11.07 8.99 0.95
CA LEU A 171 12.17 8.03 0.96
C LEU A 171 13.52 8.73 0.74
N PRO A 172 14.62 8.20 1.29
CA PRO A 172 15.97 8.69 1.02
C PRO A 172 16.30 8.71 -0.47
N ASP A 173 15.86 7.68 -1.19
CA ASP A 173 15.95 7.55 -2.64
C ASP A 173 14.58 7.11 -3.22
N PRO A 174 13.81 8.06 -3.79
CA PRO A 174 12.53 7.76 -4.42
C PRO A 174 12.62 6.79 -5.61
N VAL A 175 13.76 6.78 -6.33
CA VAL A 175 13.98 5.88 -7.47
C VAL A 175 14.14 4.44 -6.97
N GLN A 176 14.89 4.24 -5.90
CA GLN A 176 15.00 2.92 -5.27
C GLN A 176 13.64 2.44 -4.77
N GLY A 177 12.82 3.32 -4.19
CA GLY A 177 11.44 3.02 -3.82
C GLY A 177 10.59 2.57 -5.00
N ALA A 178 10.67 3.27 -6.13
CA ALA A 178 9.95 2.88 -7.35
C ALA A 178 10.40 1.51 -7.89
N ARG A 179 11.71 1.22 -7.87
CA ARG A 179 12.26 -0.10 -8.24
C ARG A 179 11.79 -1.20 -7.30
N ALA A 180 11.67 -0.91 -6.01
CA ALA A 180 11.15 -1.84 -5.03
C ALA A 180 9.67 -2.19 -5.30
N LEU A 181 8.83 -1.20 -5.63
CA LEU A 181 7.45 -1.44 -6.05
C LEU A 181 7.40 -2.27 -7.33
N GLN A 182 8.22 -1.93 -8.32
CA GLN A 182 8.30 -2.67 -9.59
C GLN A 182 8.65 -4.14 -9.38
N SER A 183 9.56 -4.46 -8.44
CA SER A 183 10.01 -5.84 -8.19
C SER A 183 8.92 -6.80 -7.70
N VAL A 184 7.79 -6.26 -7.22
CA VAL A 184 6.63 -7.03 -6.73
C VAL A 184 5.38 -6.85 -7.60
N LEU A 185 5.49 -6.13 -8.73
CA LEU A 185 4.42 -5.92 -9.69
C LEU A 185 4.32 -7.09 -10.66
N ALA A 186 3.12 -7.45 -11.07
CA ALA A 186 2.87 -8.42 -12.13
C ALA A 186 3.22 -7.83 -13.51
N ASP A 187 3.56 -8.68 -14.48
CA ASP A 187 3.93 -8.25 -15.84
C ASP A 187 2.82 -7.44 -16.54
N HIS A 188 1.56 -7.72 -16.22
CA HIS A 188 0.39 -6.98 -16.72
C HIS A 188 -0.06 -5.87 -15.77
N GLY A 189 0.64 -5.71 -14.63
CA GLY A 189 0.23 -4.84 -13.54
C GLY A 189 0.44 -3.36 -13.81
N ALA A 190 -0.08 -2.53 -12.92
CA ALA A 190 0.10 -1.08 -12.97
C ALA A 190 0.31 -0.48 -11.58
N ILE A 191 1.00 0.66 -11.54
CA ILE A 191 1.21 1.45 -10.32
C ILE A 191 0.51 2.79 -10.47
N GLY A 192 -0.41 3.11 -9.55
CA GLY A 192 -0.95 4.45 -9.34
C GLY A 192 -0.06 5.21 -8.35
N MET A 193 0.57 6.29 -8.80
CA MET A 193 1.57 7.00 -8.01
C MET A 193 1.30 8.50 -7.96
N MET A 194 1.45 9.10 -6.78
CA MET A 194 1.44 10.55 -6.61
C MET A 194 2.71 11.00 -5.90
N LEU A 195 3.40 11.97 -6.49
CA LEU A 195 4.62 12.57 -5.98
C LEU A 195 4.51 14.10 -5.93
N TYR A 196 5.19 14.71 -4.95
CA TYR A 196 5.39 16.16 -4.94
C TYR A 196 6.69 16.51 -5.67
N GLY A 197 6.63 17.49 -6.58
CA GLY A 197 7.82 17.99 -7.27
C GLY A 197 8.68 18.85 -6.35
N LYS A 198 10.02 18.83 -6.54
CA LYS A 198 10.98 19.63 -5.73
C LYS A 198 10.77 21.14 -5.82
N GLN A 199 10.13 21.66 -6.88
CA GLN A 199 10.03 23.09 -7.15
C GLN A 199 8.60 23.64 -7.09
N SER A 200 7.60 22.82 -6.78
CA SER A 200 6.20 23.28 -6.84
C SER A 200 5.30 22.45 -5.94
N ILE A 201 4.62 23.16 -5.04
CA ILE A 201 3.57 22.60 -4.16
C ILE A 201 2.34 22.10 -4.96
N TYR A 202 2.28 22.35 -6.28
CA TYR A 202 1.10 22.14 -7.11
C TYR A 202 1.28 21.16 -8.28
N PHE A 203 2.41 20.50 -8.45
CA PHE A 203 2.57 19.51 -9.51
C PHE A 203 2.30 18.10 -8.99
N PHE A 204 1.08 17.63 -9.22
CA PHE A 204 0.74 16.21 -9.12
C PHE A 204 1.24 15.50 -10.38
N CYS A 205 2.26 14.69 -10.28
CA CYS A 205 2.65 13.82 -11.37
C CYS A 205 1.87 12.50 -11.25
N LEU A 206 0.92 12.29 -12.15
CA LEU A 206 0.21 11.04 -12.32
C LEU A 206 1.09 10.15 -13.19
N VAL A 207 1.74 9.15 -12.63
CA VAL A 207 2.54 8.21 -13.42
C VAL A 207 1.86 6.85 -13.38
N TYR A 208 1.32 6.43 -14.53
CA TYR A 208 0.98 5.03 -14.76
C TYR A 208 2.20 4.38 -15.41
N ILE A 209 2.82 3.43 -14.75
CA ILE A 209 3.91 2.65 -15.32
C ILE A 209 3.28 1.38 -15.87
N TYR A 210 3.20 1.28 -17.20
CA TYR A 210 3.06 -0.01 -17.90
C TYR A 210 4.47 -0.54 -18.12
N ILE A 211 4.71 -1.78 -17.79
CA ILE A 211 5.95 -2.49 -18.08
C ILE A 211 5.71 -3.40 -19.28
#